data_aa3edf704c0657f49596ec087a8ea80f
#
_entry.id   aa3edf704c0657f49596ec087a8ea80f
#
_cell.length_a   1.000
_cell.length_b   1.000
_cell.length_c   1.000
_cell.angle_alpha   90.00
_cell.angle_beta   90.00
_cell.angle_gamma   90.00
#
_symmetry.space_group_name_H-M   'P 1'
#
loop_
_entity.id
_entity.type
_entity.pdbx_description
1 polymer ?
#
loop_
_entity_poly.entity_id
_entity_poly.type
_entity_poly.pdbx_seq_one_letter_code
_entity_poly.pdbx_strand_id
1 'polypeptide(L)'
;MSIINAVDHTVRTVGGQASTAEAISPHDNYVYLVHNQGRNCWESVISDDGTTATVVPVHSYASALTLSPDGGRLYVASSKPRSTYQHGHGSISVIDTATFTLIEVIAMQFSPDTIIVSPDGSAVYATHYNENAISAIALASRCDTLIRLDDAPLEVAVSPDGDQLYVTNLHSVALIDTATNVAESLPIGDLPRQLHVSSDGKQAYITDFGHHCVRVWDPSTRRS
;
A
#
# COMPACT_ATOMS: atom_id res chain seq x y z
N MET A 1 -11.68 13.99 -5.14
CA MET A 1 -10.21 14.01 -5.27
C MET A 1 -9.81 15.13 -6.23
N SER A 2 -8.66 15.75 -6.02
CA SER A 2 -8.10 16.75 -6.94
C SER A 2 -6.83 16.20 -7.57
N ILE A 3 -6.75 16.24 -8.89
CA ILE A 3 -5.55 15.89 -9.66
C ILE A 3 -4.85 17.18 -10.01
N ILE A 4 -3.57 17.28 -9.66
CA ILE A 4 -2.74 18.46 -9.94
C ILE A 4 -1.75 18.07 -11.04
N ASN A 5 -1.79 18.78 -12.16
CA ASN A 5 -0.77 18.64 -13.19
C ASN A 5 0.53 19.30 -12.71
N ALA A 6 1.61 18.54 -12.62
CA ALA A 6 2.89 19.03 -12.11
C ALA A 6 3.61 20.00 -13.07
N VAL A 7 3.21 20.06 -14.35
CA VAL A 7 3.85 20.91 -15.37
C VAL A 7 3.20 22.30 -15.45
N ASP A 8 1.87 22.34 -15.53
CA ASP A 8 1.12 23.59 -15.70
C ASP A 8 0.36 24.05 -14.45
N HIS A 9 0.47 23.27 -13.35
CA HIS A 9 -0.19 23.49 -12.06
C HIS A 9 -1.71 23.58 -12.14
N THR A 10 -2.31 23.07 -13.21
CA THR A 10 -3.77 23.01 -13.30
C THR A 10 -4.32 22.00 -12.31
N VAL A 11 -5.43 22.36 -11.66
CA VAL A 11 -6.13 21.51 -10.71
C VAL A 11 -7.44 21.06 -11.34
N ARG A 12 -7.62 19.74 -11.47
CA ARG A 12 -8.89 19.14 -11.88
C ARG A 12 -9.50 18.44 -10.69
N THR A 13 -10.74 18.72 -10.41
CA THR A 13 -11.50 17.99 -9.39
C THR A 13 -12.28 16.89 -10.07
N VAL A 14 -11.93 15.64 -9.75
CA VAL A 14 -12.72 14.49 -10.16
C VAL A 14 -13.87 14.38 -9.19
N GLY A 15 -15.09 14.68 -9.69
CA GLY A 15 -16.31 14.58 -8.91
C GLY A 15 -16.66 13.13 -8.65
N GLY A 16 -17.16 12.83 -7.46
CA GLY A 16 -17.57 11.47 -7.12
C GLY A 16 -17.65 11.25 -5.63
N GLN A 17 -17.88 10.02 -5.26
CA GLN A 17 -17.88 9.56 -3.88
C GLN A 17 -16.44 9.56 -3.33
N ALA A 18 -16.31 9.64 -2.00
CA ALA A 18 -15.00 9.58 -1.36
C ALA A 18 -14.29 8.28 -1.73
N SER A 19 -13.07 8.38 -2.24
CA SER A 19 -12.18 7.23 -2.42
C SER A 19 -11.55 6.85 -1.09
N THR A 20 -11.31 5.56 -0.89
CA THR A 20 -10.61 5.04 0.30
C THR A 20 -9.14 4.76 0.03
N ALA A 21 -8.79 4.55 -1.23
CA ALA A 21 -7.41 4.35 -1.66
C ALA A 21 -7.24 4.83 -3.11
N GLU A 22 -6.03 5.23 -3.47
CA GLU A 22 -5.71 5.76 -4.79
C GLU A 22 -4.30 5.35 -5.23
N ALA A 23 -4.10 5.13 -6.53
CA ALA A 23 -2.80 4.99 -7.16
C ALA A 23 -2.78 5.69 -8.52
N ILE A 24 -1.62 6.25 -8.85
CA ILE A 24 -1.38 6.92 -10.13
C ILE A 24 -0.49 5.99 -10.95
N SER A 25 -0.89 5.72 -12.19
CA SER A 25 -0.07 4.93 -13.09
C SER A 25 1.24 5.66 -13.44
N PRO A 26 2.38 4.97 -13.40
CA PRO A 26 3.66 5.55 -13.80
C PRO A 26 3.85 5.62 -15.33
N HIS A 27 3.04 4.90 -16.11
CA HIS A 27 3.26 4.67 -17.54
C HIS A 27 2.11 5.08 -18.45
N ASP A 28 0.93 5.21 -17.88
CA ASP A 28 -0.26 5.67 -18.58
C ASP A 28 -0.90 6.84 -17.81
N ASN A 29 -1.90 7.46 -18.42
CA ASN A 29 -2.55 8.63 -17.84
C ASN A 29 -3.78 8.23 -16.99
N TYR A 30 -3.69 7.12 -16.27
CA TYR A 30 -4.80 6.67 -15.43
C TYR A 30 -4.54 6.89 -13.94
N VAL A 31 -5.62 7.21 -13.25
CA VAL A 31 -5.72 7.22 -11.79
C VAL A 31 -6.70 6.14 -11.38
N TYR A 32 -6.26 5.28 -10.51
CA TYR A 32 -7.05 4.19 -9.97
C TYR A 32 -7.60 4.58 -8.61
N LEU A 33 -8.90 4.46 -8.44
CA LEU A 33 -9.60 4.83 -7.21
C LEU A 33 -10.45 3.67 -6.71
N VAL A 34 -10.36 3.40 -5.44
CA VAL A 34 -11.26 2.44 -4.79
C VAL A 34 -12.36 3.20 -4.04
N HIS A 35 -13.58 2.76 -4.25
CA HIS A 35 -14.76 3.28 -3.60
C HIS A 35 -15.45 2.21 -2.76
N ASN A 36 -15.76 2.54 -1.52
CA ASN A 36 -16.53 1.70 -0.62
C ASN A 36 -17.89 2.33 -0.33
N GLN A 37 -18.97 1.70 -0.76
CA GLN A 37 -20.33 2.15 -0.47
C GLN A 37 -21.15 1.01 0.19
N GLY A 38 -21.18 1.00 1.49
CA GLY A 38 -21.87 -0.05 2.24
C GLY A 38 -21.23 -1.41 2.01
N ARG A 39 -21.95 -2.35 1.39
CA ARG A 39 -21.44 -3.70 1.05
C ARG A 39 -20.88 -3.82 -0.36
N ASN A 40 -21.01 -2.76 -1.15
CA ASN A 40 -20.52 -2.74 -2.54
C ASN A 40 -19.19 -2.00 -2.58
N CYS A 41 -18.20 -2.62 -3.13
CA CYS A 41 -16.91 -2.03 -3.42
C CYS A 41 -16.66 -2.13 -4.91
N TRP A 42 -16.15 -1.07 -5.50
CA TRP A 42 -15.73 -1.05 -6.89
C TRP A 42 -14.50 -0.17 -7.03
N GLU A 43 -13.74 -0.46 -8.04
CA GLU A 43 -12.66 0.37 -8.50
C GLU A 43 -13.12 1.19 -9.70
N SER A 44 -12.78 2.46 -9.70
CA SER A 44 -12.94 3.34 -10.86
C SER A 44 -11.58 3.61 -11.46
N VAL A 45 -11.43 3.35 -12.74
CA VAL A 45 -10.28 3.78 -13.52
C VAL A 45 -10.65 5.12 -14.16
N ILE A 46 -9.89 6.14 -13.86
CA ILE A 46 -10.14 7.50 -14.33
C ILE A 46 -8.96 7.93 -15.20
N SER A 47 -9.24 8.38 -16.43
CA SER A 47 -8.21 8.95 -17.30
C SER A 47 -7.79 10.34 -16.82
N ASP A 48 -6.69 10.85 -17.35
CA ASP A 48 -6.13 12.17 -17.01
C ASP A 48 -7.09 13.34 -17.33
N ASP A 49 -8.02 13.16 -18.27
CA ASP A 49 -9.08 14.12 -18.57
C ASP A 49 -10.22 14.13 -17.54
N GLY A 50 -10.19 13.25 -16.55
CA GLY A 50 -11.17 13.15 -15.48
C GLY A 50 -12.42 12.34 -15.86
N THR A 51 -12.44 11.66 -17.00
CA THR A 51 -13.53 10.76 -17.38
C THR A 51 -13.31 9.39 -16.76
N THR A 52 -14.40 8.71 -16.36
CA THR A 52 -14.33 7.33 -15.91
C THR A 52 -14.14 6.42 -17.11
N ALA A 53 -12.95 5.79 -17.21
CA ALA A 53 -12.66 4.86 -18.29
C ALA A 53 -13.43 3.55 -18.10
N THR A 54 -13.44 3.01 -16.90
CA THR A 54 -14.15 1.77 -16.57
C THR A 54 -14.38 1.64 -15.07
N VAL A 55 -15.20 0.68 -14.69
CA VAL A 55 -15.45 0.29 -13.30
C VAL A 55 -15.23 -1.21 -13.18
N VAL A 56 -14.32 -1.61 -12.32
CA VAL A 56 -14.00 -3.02 -12.06
C VAL A 56 -14.57 -3.42 -10.70
N PRO A 57 -15.41 -4.45 -10.63
CA PRO A 57 -15.91 -4.93 -9.36
C PRO A 57 -14.78 -5.60 -8.56
N VAL A 58 -14.56 -5.15 -7.33
CA VAL A 58 -13.61 -5.76 -6.40
C VAL A 58 -14.35 -6.42 -5.24
N HIS A 59 -13.71 -7.42 -4.63
CA HIS A 59 -14.31 -8.20 -3.56
C HIS A 59 -14.24 -7.44 -2.23
N SER A 60 -15.37 -7.25 -1.59
CA SER A 60 -15.47 -6.74 -0.20
C SER A 60 -14.87 -5.33 0.01
N TYR A 61 -14.68 -4.92 1.26
CA TYR A 61 -14.12 -3.61 1.61
C TYR A 61 -12.66 -3.52 1.20
N ALA A 62 -12.39 -2.78 0.13
CA ALA A 62 -11.03 -2.51 -0.28
C ALA A 62 -10.39 -1.47 0.65
N SER A 63 -9.19 -1.77 1.14
CA SER A 63 -8.44 -0.96 2.10
C SER A 63 -7.30 -0.19 1.44
N ALA A 64 -6.64 -0.80 0.46
CA ALA A 64 -5.48 -0.22 -0.22
C ALA A 64 -5.37 -0.75 -1.65
N LEU A 65 -4.59 -0.06 -2.46
CA LEU A 65 -4.22 -0.52 -3.80
C LEU A 65 -2.80 -0.08 -4.15
N THR A 66 -2.16 -0.83 -5.04
CA THR A 66 -0.82 -0.53 -5.55
C THR A 66 -0.64 -1.10 -6.95
N LEU A 67 0.22 -0.49 -7.76
CA LEU A 67 0.58 -0.96 -9.09
C LEU A 67 1.87 -1.78 -9.06
N SER A 68 1.99 -2.72 -10.00
CA SER A 68 3.29 -3.30 -10.31
C SER A 68 4.25 -2.23 -10.86
N PRO A 69 5.58 -2.42 -10.73
CA PRO A 69 6.56 -1.43 -11.21
C PRO A 69 6.47 -1.17 -12.72
N ASP A 70 6.05 -2.16 -13.50
CA ASP A 70 5.81 -2.05 -14.94
C ASP A 70 4.45 -1.45 -15.30
N GLY A 71 3.60 -1.16 -14.29
CA GLY A 71 2.25 -0.64 -14.47
C GLY A 71 1.24 -1.66 -15.03
N GLY A 72 1.67 -2.89 -15.35
CA GLY A 72 0.83 -3.89 -16.04
C GLY A 72 -0.20 -4.58 -15.14
N ARG A 73 -0.04 -4.48 -13.82
CA ARG A 73 -0.94 -5.10 -12.84
C ARG A 73 -1.30 -4.13 -11.73
N LEU A 74 -2.56 -4.17 -11.35
CA LEU A 74 -3.06 -3.49 -10.18
C LEU A 74 -3.42 -4.52 -9.11
N TYR A 75 -2.95 -4.28 -7.89
CA TYR A 75 -3.23 -5.09 -6.72
C TYR A 75 -4.17 -4.33 -5.80
N VAL A 76 -5.30 -4.93 -5.46
CA VAL A 76 -6.30 -4.31 -4.58
C VAL A 76 -6.48 -5.17 -3.34
N ALA A 77 -6.06 -4.64 -2.22
CA ALA A 77 -6.26 -5.25 -0.90
C ALA A 77 -7.71 -5.10 -0.46
N SER A 78 -8.29 -6.17 0.01
CA SER A 78 -9.67 -6.19 0.47
C SER A 78 -9.81 -6.97 1.77
N SER A 79 -10.63 -6.47 2.69
CA SER A 79 -10.97 -7.15 3.92
C SER A 79 -12.41 -7.65 3.86
N LYS A 80 -12.68 -8.82 4.46
CA LYS A 80 -14.06 -9.25 4.68
C LYS A 80 -14.61 -8.53 5.90
N PRO A 81 -15.91 -8.12 5.89
CA PRO A 81 -16.53 -7.54 7.05
C PRO A 81 -16.37 -8.47 8.27
N ARG A 82 -15.89 -7.93 9.37
CA ARG A 82 -15.78 -8.68 10.63
C ARG A 82 -17.16 -9.16 11.08
N SER A 83 -17.36 -10.46 11.22
CA SER A 83 -18.36 -10.95 12.15
C SER A 83 -17.77 -10.82 13.56
N THR A 84 -18.58 -10.50 14.54
CA THR A 84 -18.23 -10.02 15.90
C THR A 84 -17.22 -10.83 16.70
N TYR A 85 -16.69 -11.96 16.18
CA TYR A 85 -15.83 -12.91 16.92
C TYR A 85 -14.73 -13.58 16.07
N GLN A 86 -14.46 -13.16 14.84
CA GLN A 86 -13.41 -13.78 14.02
C GLN A 86 -12.47 -12.73 13.45
N HIS A 87 -11.15 -13.01 13.50
CA HIS A 87 -10.15 -12.27 12.73
C HIS A 87 -10.60 -12.27 11.25
N GLY A 88 -10.71 -11.08 10.66
CA GLY A 88 -11.17 -10.97 9.28
C GLY A 88 -10.15 -11.59 8.33
N HIS A 89 -10.60 -12.50 7.47
CA HIS A 89 -9.80 -12.92 6.32
C HIS A 89 -9.79 -11.81 5.28
N GLY A 90 -8.68 -11.67 4.58
CA GLY A 90 -8.53 -10.72 3.49
C GLY A 90 -8.25 -11.40 2.16
N SER A 91 -8.09 -10.59 1.15
CA SER A 91 -7.65 -11.02 -0.18
C SER A 91 -6.98 -9.88 -0.91
N ILE A 92 -6.14 -10.21 -1.88
CA ILE A 92 -5.60 -9.28 -2.86
C ILE A 92 -6.15 -9.67 -4.23
N SER A 93 -6.93 -8.79 -4.84
CA SER A 93 -7.38 -8.93 -6.23
C SER A 93 -6.28 -8.42 -7.14
N VAL A 94 -5.90 -9.22 -8.14
CA VAL A 94 -4.92 -8.84 -9.17
C VAL A 94 -5.66 -8.56 -10.46
N ILE A 95 -5.54 -7.35 -10.98
CA ILE A 95 -6.25 -6.84 -12.14
C ILE A 95 -5.23 -6.49 -13.23
N ASP A 96 -5.51 -6.90 -14.46
CA ASP A 96 -4.75 -6.49 -15.65
C ASP A 96 -5.13 -5.06 -16.02
N THR A 97 -4.14 -4.16 -16.10
CA THR A 97 -4.38 -2.74 -16.35
C THR A 97 -4.68 -2.41 -17.81
N ALA A 98 -4.28 -3.27 -18.76
CA ALA A 98 -4.55 -3.06 -20.18
C ALA A 98 -5.98 -3.47 -20.56
N THR A 99 -6.50 -4.52 -19.93
CA THR A 99 -7.84 -5.08 -20.22
C THR A 99 -8.86 -4.77 -19.14
N PHE A 100 -8.44 -4.28 -17.99
CA PHE A 100 -9.26 -4.04 -16.79
C PHE A 100 -10.01 -5.30 -16.32
N THR A 101 -9.37 -6.45 -16.45
CA THR A 101 -9.97 -7.74 -16.06
C THR A 101 -9.30 -8.31 -14.83
N LEU A 102 -10.10 -8.93 -13.97
CA LEU A 102 -9.58 -9.66 -12.81
C LEU A 102 -8.81 -10.89 -13.28
N ILE A 103 -7.51 -10.96 -12.97
CA ILE A 103 -6.64 -12.10 -13.30
C ILE A 103 -6.82 -13.22 -12.26
N GLU A 104 -6.74 -12.85 -10.98
CA GLU A 104 -6.79 -13.79 -9.87
C GLU A 104 -7.11 -13.10 -8.54
N VAL A 105 -7.41 -13.91 -7.53
CA VAL A 105 -7.58 -13.46 -6.14
C VAL A 105 -6.66 -14.28 -5.25
N ILE A 106 -5.73 -13.59 -4.58
CA ILE A 106 -4.83 -14.19 -3.59
C ILE A 106 -5.54 -14.14 -2.24
N ALA A 107 -5.88 -15.30 -1.70
CA ALA A 107 -6.49 -15.38 -0.36
C ALA A 107 -5.44 -15.12 0.72
N MET A 108 -5.80 -14.35 1.75
CA MET A 108 -4.94 -14.02 2.88
C MET A 108 -5.53 -14.54 4.18
N GLN A 109 -4.65 -14.92 5.10
CA GLN A 109 -5.05 -15.38 6.43
C GLN A 109 -5.66 -14.25 7.26
N PHE A 110 -5.15 -13.02 7.08
CA PHE A 110 -5.56 -11.82 7.82
C PHE A 110 -6.04 -10.72 6.87
N SER A 111 -6.80 -9.76 7.40
CA SER A 111 -7.20 -8.56 6.66
C SER A 111 -6.00 -7.66 6.41
N PRO A 112 -5.68 -7.33 5.15
CA PRO A 112 -4.65 -6.34 4.84
C PRO A 112 -5.17 -4.92 5.08
N ASP A 113 -4.33 -4.05 5.65
CA ASP A 113 -4.63 -2.62 5.84
C ASP A 113 -3.96 -1.79 4.73
N THR A 114 -2.66 -1.99 4.48
CA THR A 114 -1.92 -1.40 3.36
C THR A 114 -1.17 -2.46 2.57
N ILE A 115 -0.84 -2.18 1.31
CA ILE A 115 -0.05 -3.07 0.46
C ILE A 115 0.97 -2.29 -0.38
N ILE A 116 2.11 -2.92 -0.66
CA ILE A 116 3.11 -2.42 -1.59
C ILE A 116 3.73 -3.58 -2.39
N VAL A 117 4.11 -3.30 -3.63
CA VAL A 117 4.84 -4.26 -4.49
C VAL A 117 6.34 -3.98 -4.41
N SER A 118 7.17 -5.03 -4.40
CA SER A 118 8.63 -4.89 -4.49
C SER A 118 9.04 -4.22 -5.80
N PRO A 119 10.18 -3.49 -5.84
CA PRO A 119 10.62 -2.77 -7.05
C PRO A 119 10.89 -3.68 -8.27
N ASP A 120 11.19 -4.94 -8.04
CA ASP A 120 11.38 -5.96 -9.08
C ASP A 120 10.07 -6.67 -9.49
N GLY A 121 8.95 -6.37 -8.82
CA GLY A 121 7.65 -6.98 -9.07
C GLY A 121 7.53 -8.44 -8.62
N SER A 122 8.45 -8.96 -7.83
CA SER A 122 8.47 -10.37 -7.40
C SER A 122 7.63 -10.66 -6.17
N ALA A 123 7.37 -9.67 -5.33
CA ALA A 123 6.66 -9.82 -4.08
C ALA A 123 5.64 -8.70 -3.82
N VAL A 124 4.62 -9.02 -3.03
CA VAL A 124 3.69 -8.05 -2.43
C VAL A 124 3.83 -8.15 -0.92
N TYR A 125 3.94 -7.00 -0.27
CA TYR A 125 3.94 -6.88 1.18
C TYR A 125 2.62 -6.27 1.65
N ALA A 126 2.04 -6.85 2.69
CA ALA A 126 0.75 -6.41 3.24
C ALA A 126 0.84 -6.26 4.75
N THR A 127 0.42 -5.11 5.28
CA THR A 127 0.37 -4.87 6.73
C THR A 127 -0.92 -5.42 7.34
N HIS A 128 -0.83 -5.89 8.58
CA HIS A 128 -1.94 -6.39 9.38
C HIS A 128 -1.93 -5.71 10.75
N TYR A 129 -2.62 -4.60 10.87
CA TYR A 129 -2.64 -3.75 12.07
C TYR A 129 -2.99 -4.52 13.35
N ASN A 130 -4.03 -5.36 13.30
CA ASN A 130 -4.54 -6.04 14.49
C ASN A 130 -3.71 -7.26 14.90
N GLU A 131 -2.90 -7.76 13.99
CA GLU A 131 -2.07 -8.95 14.18
C GLU A 131 -0.62 -8.62 14.49
N ASN A 132 -0.24 -7.33 14.49
CA ASN A 132 1.15 -6.87 14.63
C ASN A 132 2.06 -7.63 13.66
N ALA A 133 1.71 -7.63 12.38
CA ALA A 133 2.41 -8.47 11.41
C ALA A 133 2.40 -7.87 10.00
N ILE A 134 3.28 -8.39 9.17
CA ILE A 134 3.32 -8.17 7.72
C ILE A 134 3.33 -9.53 7.03
N SER A 135 2.54 -9.67 5.97
CA SER A 135 2.68 -10.76 5.00
C SER A 135 3.66 -10.36 3.90
N ALA A 136 4.65 -11.22 3.64
CA ALA A 136 5.51 -11.17 2.47
C ALA A 136 5.08 -12.28 1.50
N ILE A 137 4.44 -11.92 0.40
CA ILE A 137 3.84 -12.85 -0.55
C ILE A 137 4.71 -12.90 -1.80
N ALA A 138 5.40 -14.01 -2.02
CA ALA A 138 6.14 -14.25 -3.26
C ALA A 138 5.16 -14.53 -4.41
N LEU A 139 5.11 -13.66 -5.41
CA LEU A 139 4.10 -13.71 -6.47
C LEU A 139 4.24 -14.94 -7.38
N ALA A 140 5.43 -15.48 -7.57
CA ALA A 140 5.64 -16.67 -8.39
C ALA A 140 5.16 -17.96 -7.74
N SER A 141 5.43 -18.15 -6.44
CA SER A 141 5.09 -19.36 -5.69
C SER A 141 3.79 -19.26 -4.89
N ARG A 142 3.25 -18.07 -4.72
CA ARG A 142 2.13 -17.75 -3.82
C ARG A 142 2.42 -18.11 -2.36
N CYS A 143 3.70 -18.21 -2.01
CA CYS A 143 4.12 -18.42 -0.63
C CYS A 143 3.91 -17.14 0.18
N ASP A 144 3.15 -17.22 1.25
CA ASP A 144 2.94 -16.14 2.22
C ASP A 144 3.79 -16.42 3.46
N THR A 145 4.74 -15.54 3.74
CA THR A 145 5.57 -15.57 4.95
C THR A 145 5.11 -14.47 5.89
N LEU A 146 4.66 -14.85 7.08
CA LEU A 146 4.21 -13.89 8.09
C LEU A 146 5.39 -13.42 8.96
N ILE A 147 5.66 -12.11 8.91
CA ILE A 147 6.69 -11.44 9.70
C ILE A 147 6.03 -10.80 10.90
N ARG A 148 6.40 -11.20 12.11
CA ARG A 148 5.87 -10.62 13.35
C ARG A 148 6.60 -9.35 13.72
N LEU A 149 5.85 -8.36 14.20
CA LEU A 149 6.34 -7.08 14.68
C LEU A 149 6.02 -6.91 16.16
N ASP A 150 6.76 -6.05 16.84
CA ASP A 150 6.54 -5.75 18.25
C ASP A 150 5.33 -4.83 18.47
N ASP A 151 4.92 -4.10 17.42
CA ASP A 151 3.86 -3.09 17.49
C ASP A 151 3.03 -3.11 16.20
N ALA A 152 1.84 -2.48 16.22
CA ALA A 152 0.89 -2.49 15.12
C ALA A 152 1.39 -1.67 13.91
N PRO A 153 1.54 -2.30 12.73
CA PRO A 153 1.99 -1.61 11.52
C PRO A 153 0.89 -0.69 10.97
N LEU A 154 1.31 0.47 10.48
CA LEU A 154 0.43 1.49 9.90
C LEU A 154 0.69 1.66 8.40
N GLU A 155 1.94 1.91 8.03
CA GLU A 155 2.36 2.16 6.64
C GLU A 155 3.61 1.35 6.33
N VAL A 156 3.78 0.96 5.08
CA VAL A 156 4.95 0.22 4.60
C VAL A 156 5.51 0.88 3.35
N ALA A 157 6.83 1.02 3.30
CA ALA A 157 7.57 1.38 2.11
C ALA A 157 8.70 0.38 1.88
N VAL A 158 9.14 0.26 0.64
CA VAL A 158 10.25 -0.61 0.25
C VAL A 158 11.41 0.25 -0.25
N SER A 159 12.64 -0.15 0.07
CA SER A 159 13.83 0.50 -0.47
C SER A 159 13.90 0.34 -2.00
N PRO A 160 14.52 1.29 -2.73
CA PRO A 160 14.58 1.21 -4.20
C PRO A 160 15.29 -0.04 -4.76
N ASP A 161 16.22 -0.62 -4.00
CA ASP A 161 16.90 -1.89 -4.31
C ASP A 161 16.07 -3.13 -3.94
N GLY A 162 15.00 -2.95 -3.15
CA GLY A 162 14.15 -4.04 -2.71
C GLY A 162 14.64 -4.80 -1.48
N ASP A 163 15.81 -4.46 -0.94
CA ASP A 163 16.47 -5.23 0.12
C ASP A 163 15.88 -4.98 1.51
N GLN A 164 15.14 -3.87 1.68
CA GLN A 164 14.59 -3.49 2.98
C GLN A 164 13.16 -2.99 2.89
N LEU A 165 12.35 -3.34 3.91
CA LEU A 165 11.09 -2.68 4.19
C LEU A 165 11.24 -1.75 5.38
N TYR A 166 10.61 -0.61 5.26
CA TYR A 166 10.43 0.36 6.33
C TYR A 166 8.97 0.37 6.71
N VAL A 167 8.67 0.24 7.99
CA VAL A 167 7.29 0.12 8.47
C VAL A 167 7.09 1.10 9.62
N THR A 168 6.21 2.06 9.44
CA THR A 168 5.76 2.83 10.61
C THR A 168 4.79 1.97 11.42
N ASN A 169 5.09 1.82 12.69
CA ASN A 169 4.19 1.19 13.65
C ASN A 169 3.53 2.27 14.51
N LEU A 170 2.67 1.87 15.43
CA LEU A 170 1.98 2.84 16.29
C LEU A 170 2.94 3.71 17.10
N HIS A 171 4.07 3.16 17.61
CA HIS A 171 5.03 3.87 18.45
C HIS A 171 6.50 3.74 18.00
N SER A 172 6.75 3.11 16.86
CA SER A 172 8.11 2.82 16.38
C SER A 172 8.17 2.78 14.87
N VAL A 173 9.36 2.64 14.33
CA VAL A 173 9.59 2.27 12.94
C VAL A 173 10.31 0.92 12.93
N ALA A 174 9.77 -0.06 12.20
CA ALA A 174 10.46 -1.32 11.98
C ALA A 174 11.24 -1.28 10.67
N LEU A 175 12.44 -1.83 10.72
CA LEU A 175 13.29 -2.10 9.57
C LEU A 175 13.33 -3.62 9.36
N ILE A 176 12.99 -4.08 8.15
CA ILE A 176 12.91 -5.50 7.84
C ILE A 176 13.82 -5.81 6.66
N ASP A 177 14.72 -6.74 6.84
CA ASP A 177 15.53 -7.30 5.76
C ASP A 177 14.69 -8.29 4.94
N THR A 178 14.51 -8.04 3.65
CA THR A 178 13.59 -8.81 2.79
C THR A 178 14.09 -10.20 2.45
N ALA A 179 15.40 -10.44 2.51
CA ALA A 179 15.97 -11.74 2.22
C ALA A 179 15.84 -12.71 3.41
N THR A 180 15.93 -12.18 4.64
CA THR A 180 15.88 -12.99 5.87
C THR A 180 14.56 -12.88 6.61
N ASN A 181 13.72 -11.89 6.28
CA ASN A 181 12.48 -11.54 7.00
C ASN A 181 12.71 -11.20 8.49
N VAL A 182 13.90 -10.74 8.84
CA VAL A 182 14.22 -10.32 10.20
C VAL A 182 13.82 -8.85 10.37
N ALA A 183 13.01 -8.59 11.39
CA ALA A 183 12.57 -7.26 11.75
C ALA A 183 13.38 -6.70 12.94
N GLU A 184 13.77 -5.43 12.85
CA GLU A 184 14.37 -4.64 13.93
C GLU A 184 13.49 -3.42 14.20
N SER A 185 13.14 -3.19 15.47
CA SER A 185 12.33 -2.03 15.86
C SER A 185 13.24 -0.88 16.28
N LEU A 186 13.00 0.31 15.72
CA LEU A 186 13.75 1.53 15.97
C LEU A 186 12.84 2.59 16.60
N PRO A 187 13.23 3.24 17.69
CA PRO A 187 12.43 4.28 18.34
C PRO A 187 12.56 5.61 17.59
N ILE A 188 11.96 5.68 16.40
CA ILE A 188 11.98 6.88 15.56
C ILE A 188 10.63 7.57 15.63
N GLY A 189 10.63 8.79 16.18
CA GLY A 189 9.41 9.60 16.31
C GLY A 189 8.54 9.24 17.51
N ASP A 190 7.42 9.97 17.60
CA ASP A 190 6.33 9.73 18.54
C ASP A 190 5.03 9.74 17.73
N LEU A 191 4.36 8.61 17.63
CA LEU A 191 3.24 8.35 16.73
C LEU A 191 3.60 8.54 15.24
N PRO A 192 4.59 7.83 14.70
CA PRO A 192 4.90 7.89 13.27
C PRO A 192 3.71 7.38 12.46
N ARG A 193 3.44 8.00 11.29
CA ARG A 193 2.26 7.67 10.47
C ARG A 193 2.65 7.30 9.04
N GLN A 194 2.83 8.31 8.20
CA GLN A 194 3.19 8.09 6.81
C GLN A 194 4.70 7.99 6.65
N LEU A 195 5.10 7.18 5.70
CA LEU A 195 6.50 6.95 5.38
C LEU A 195 6.71 7.03 3.88
N HIS A 196 7.74 7.72 3.46
CA HIS A 196 8.18 7.76 2.08
C HIS A 196 9.71 7.65 1.99
N VAL A 197 10.20 6.85 1.06
CA VAL A 197 11.64 6.68 0.82
C VAL A 197 12.01 7.44 -0.46
N SER A 198 13.13 8.18 -0.41
CA SER A 198 13.66 8.87 -1.59
C SER A 198 14.03 7.86 -2.68
N SER A 199 13.95 8.28 -3.94
CA SER A 199 14.24 7.42 -5.09
C SER A 199 15.67 6.89 -5.14
N ASP A 200 16.61 7.54 -4.45
CA ASP A 200 17.99 7.10 -4.29
C ASP A 200 18.22 6.24 -3.03
N GLY A 201 17.19 6.00 -2.25
CA GLY A 201 17.22 5.18 -1.03
C GLY A 201 17.95 5.81 0.16
N LYS A 202 18.46 7.04 0.03
CA LYS A 202 19.30 7.65 1.07
C LYS A 202 18.52 8.30 2.20
N GLN A 203 17.27 8.65 1.96
CA GLN A 203 16.45 9.35 2.94
C GLN A 203 15.07 8.70 3.04
N ALA A 204 14.57 8.59 4.25
CA ALA A 204 13.18 8.30 4.56
C ALA A 204 12.54 9.50 5.26
N TYR A 205 11.36 9.86 4.79
CA TYR A 205 10.55 10.94 5.33
C TYR A 205 9.41 10.34 6.13
N ILE A 206 9.34 10.65 7.42
CA ILE A 206 8.38 10.08 8.34
C ILE A 206 7.57 11.20 8.96
N THR A 207 6.25 11.18 8.80
CA THR A 207 5.39 12.09 9.53
C THR A 207 5.32 11.68 10.99
N ASP A 208 5.74 12.55 11.88
CA ASP A 208 5.70 12.37 13.34
C ASP A 208 4.52 13.17 13.89
N PHE A 209 3.41 12.47 14.14
CA PHE A 209 2.18 13.10 14.57
C PHE A 209 2.28 13.63 16.00
N GLY A 210 3.03 12.94 16.87
CA GLY A 210 3.24 13.38 18.25
C GLY A 210 4.01 14.69 18.36
N HIS A 211 4.94 14.94 17.44
CA HIS A 211 5.74 16.17 17.41
C HIS A 211 5.30 17.17 16.33
N HIS A 212 4.23 16.90 15.58
CA HIS A 212 3.72 17.76 14.50
C HIS A 212 4.80 18.16 13.46
N CYS A 213 5.66 17.21 13.07
CA CYS A 213 6.75 17.47 12.14
C CYS A 213 6.93 16.32 11.15
N VAL A 214 7.79 16.54 10.17
CA VAL A 214 8.33 15.47 9.30
C VAL A 214 9.78 15.24 9.72
N ARG A 215 10.10 14.00 10.06
CA ARG A 215 11.49 13.59 10.31
C ARG A 215 12.12 13.15 9.01
N VAL A 216 13.37 13.55 8.82
CA VAL A 216 14.21 13.03 7.76
C VAL A 216 15.19 12.06 8.41
N TRP A 217 15.13 10.83 7.99
CA TRP A 217 15.96 9.75 8.51
C TRP A 217 16.85 9.18 7.42
N ASP A 218 18.11 8.93 7.76
CA ASP A 218 19.07 8.23 6.90
C ASP A 218 19.13 6.75 7.32
N PRO A 219 18.54 5.83 6.53
CA PRO A 219 18.51 4.42 6.88
C PRO A 219 19.89 3.78 7.01
N SER A 220 20.88 4.28 6.27
CA SER A 220 22.26 3.73 6.29
C SER A 220 23.00 4.01 7.58
N THR A 221 22.72 5.17 8.20
CA THR A 221 23.34 5.59 9.46
C THR A 221 22.55 5.21 10.69
N ARG A 222 21.28 4.79 10.49
CA ARG A 222 20.31 4.54 11.58
C ARG A 222 20.13 5.72 12.54
N ARG A 223 20.41 6.95 12.06
CA ARG A 223 20.27 8.21 12.82
C ARG A 223 19.15 9.05 12.22
N SER A 224 18.34 9.62 13.08
CA SER A 224 17.29 10.59 12.77
C SER A 224 17.70 12.00 13.16
#